data_9847b7fa66672fb1ee2851c4ecf1593f
#
_entry.id   9847b7fa66672fb1ee2851c4ecf1593f
#
_cell.length_a   1.000
_cell.length_b   1.000
_cell.length_c   1.000
_cell.angle_alpha   90.00
_cell.angle_beta   90.00
_cell.angle_gamma   90.00
#
_symmetry.space_group_name_H-M   'P 1'
#
loop_
_entity.id
_entity.type
_entity.pdbx_description
1 polymer ?
#
loop_
_entity_poly.entity_id
_entity_poly.type
_entity_poly.pdbx_seq_one_letter_code
_entity_poly.pdbx_strand_id
1 'polypeptide(L)'
;MRIAVTGASGQLGAVVVHECQSAHEVIALTRADLDITDDRAVAEVFARLAPDAIVNCAADNRVDAAEDHPLDALNANAFAVRALARAATRLGATLVHYGSDFVFDGKARTPYREEDRANPLGVYAASKLLGDWFGLDAPRAYVLRVE
;
A
#
# COMPACT_ATOMS: atom_id res chain seq x y z
N MET A 1 15.80 9.42 9.03
CA MET A 1 15.29 9.14 7.67
C MET A 1 14.10 10.04 7.41
N ARG A 2 13.85 10.35 6.17
CA ARG A 2 12.64 11.06 5.71
C ARG A 2 11.62 10.07 5.23
N ILE A 3 10.49 9.95 5.93
CA ILE A 3 9.45 8.93 5.69
C ILE A 3 8.18 9.62 5.22
N ALA A 4 7.67 9.25 4.04
CA ALA A 4 6.36 9.69 3.57
C ALA A 4 5.33 8.59 3.86
N VAL A 5 4.23 8.94 4.53
CA VAL A 5 3.14 8.03 4.88
C VAL A 5 1.90 8.44 4.11
N THR A 6 1.42 7.60 3.19
CA THR A 6 0.14 7.81 2.50
C THR A 6 -1.00 7.24 3.33
N GLY A 7 -2.22 7.80 3.18
CA GLY A 7 -3.35 7.39 4.02
C GLY A 7 -3.20 7.79 5.49
N ALA A 8 -2.47 8.86 5.77
CA ALA A 8 -2.10 9.31 7.11
C ALA A 8 -3.29 9.64 8.03
N SER A 9 -4.47 9.93 7.47
CA SER A 9 -5.70 10.16 8.24
C SER A 9 -6.47 8.88 8.60
N GLY A 10 -6.08 7.72 8.05
CA GLY A 10 -6.66 6.42 8.39
C GLY A 10 -6.13 5.89 9.73
N GLN A 11 -6.76 4.83 10.26
CA GLN A 11 -6.37 4.24 11.55
C GLN A 11 -4.90 3.82 11.57
N LEU A 12 -4.47 3.01 10.60
CA LEU A 12 -3.09 2.54 10.50
C LEU A 12 -2.11 3.68 10.23
N GLY A 13 -2.44 4.56 9.26
CA GLY A 13 -1.58 5.67 8.88
C GLY A 13 -1.31 6.63 10.05
N ALA A 14 -2.32 6.95 10.84
CA ALA A 14 -2.17 7.82 12.01
C ALA A 14 -1.24 7.21 13.07
N VAL A 15 -1.35 5.90 13.32
CA VAL A 15 -0.46 5.19 14.24
C VAL A 15 0.97 5.18 13.71
N VAL A 16 1.18 4.86 12.43
CA VAL A 16 2.51 4.85 11.80
C VAL A 16 3.16 6.24 11.89
N VAL A 17 2.40 7.31 11.62
CA VAL A 17 2.90 8.69 11.77
C VAL A 17 3.32 8.95 13.22
N HIS A 18 2.45 8.61 14.19
CA HIS A 18 2.72 8.82 15.62
C HIS A 18 4.00 8.11 16.08
N GLU A 19 4.14 6.83 15.74
CA GLU A 19 5.29 6.03 16.16
C GLU A 19 6.60 6.49 15.49
N CYS A 20 6.56 6.82 14.20
CA CYS A 20 7.75 7.18 13.45
C CYS A 20 8.27 8.59 13.75
N GLN A 21 7.41 9.55 14.13
CA GLN A 21 7.79 10.96 14.30
C GLN A 21 8.79 11.21 15.46
N SER A 22 8.91 10.27 16.40
CA SER A 22 9.85 10.38 17.50
C SER A 22 11.32 10.22 17.08
N ALA A 23 11.58 9.51 15.96
CA ALA A 23 12.92 9.17 15.49
C ALA A 23 13.21 9.60 14.05
N HIS A 24 12.20 10.03 13.30
CA HIS A 24 12.30 10.31 11.87
C HIS A 24 11.57 11.61 11.49
N GLU A 25 11.96 12.20 10.35
CA GLU A 25 11.18 13.25 9.69
C GLU A 25 10.01 12.58 8.96
N VAL A 26 8.78 12.79 9.44
CA VAL A 26 7.59 12.16 8.86
C VAL A 26 6.78 13.17 8.07
N ILE A 27 6.49 12.82 6.81
CA ILE A 27 5.61 13.56 5.92
C ILE A 27 4.28 12.78 5.85
N ALA A 28 3.28 13.28 6.56
CA ALA A 28 1.95 12.70 6.57
C ALA A 28 1.16 13.18 5.34
N LEU A 29 0.75 12.26 4.48
CA LEU A 29 -0.02 12.54 3.27
C LEU A 29 -1.43 11.97 3.42
N THR A 30 -2.39 12.84 3.50
CA THR A 30 -3.81 12.50 3.45
C THR A 30 -4.30 12.46 2.01
N ARG A 31 -5.55 12.02 1.78
CA ARG A 31 -6.14 12.04 0.44
C ARG A 31 -6.26 13.46 -0.14
N ALA A 32 -6.39 14.47 0.70
CA ALA A 32 -6.43 15.87 0.26
C ALA A 32 -5.05 16.36 -0.23
N ASP A 33 -3.96 15.79 0.31
CA ASP A 33 -2.58 16.14 -0.08
C ASP A 33 -2.14 15.39 -1.33
N LEU A 34 -2.60 14.12 -1.46
CA LEU A 34 -2.26 13.23 -2.58
C LEU A 34 -3.34 12.19 -2.79
N ASP A 35 -4.04 12.23 -3.92
CA ASP A 35 -4.81 11.10 -4.40
C ASP A 35 -3.85 10.09 -5.06
N ILE A 36 -3.62 8.97 -4.40
CA ILE A 36 -2.68 7.94 -4.87
C ILE A 36 -3.13 7.26 -6.17
N THR A 37 -4.39 7.41 -6.58
CA THR A 37 -4.91 6.88 -7.84
C THR A 37 -4.55 7.73 -9.06
N ASP A 38 -4.01 8.94 -8.84
CA ASP A 38 -3.44 9.78 -9.88
C ASP A 38 -1.93 9.51 -10.04
N ASP A 39 -1.56 8.68 -11.01
CA ASP A 39 -0.18 8.30 -11.32
C ASP A 39 0.75 9.52 -11.52
N ARG A 40 0.22 10.60 -12.12
CA ARG A 40 0.99 11.82 -12.38
C ARG A 40 1.24 12.59 -11.10
N ALA A 41 0.19 12.78 -10.29
CA ALA A 41 0.31 13.44 -8.99
C ALA A 41 1.30 12.69 -8.08
N VAL A 42 1.22 11.34 -8.05
CA VAL A 42 2.17 10.50 -7.32
C VAL A 42 3.61 10.77 -7.78
N ALA A 43 3.88 10.76 -9.09
CA ALA A 43 5.21 10.99 -9.62
C ALA A 43 5.75 12.39 -9.26
N GLU A 44 4.94 13.43 -9.39
CA GLU A 44 5.33 14.83 -9.13
C GLU A 44 5.57 15.08 -7.63
N VAL A 45 4.66 14.59 -6.77
CA VAL A 45 4.76 14.77 -5.31
C VAL A 45 6.00 14.07 -4.77
N PHE A 46 6.21 12.80 -5.11
CA PHE A 46 7.37 12.06 -4.61
C PHE A 46 8.70 12.57 -5.17
N ALA A 47 8.74 13.02 -6.43
CA ALA A 47 9.94 13.69 -6.97
C ALA A 47 10.33 14.94 -6.18
N ARG A 48 9.33 15.72 -5.72
CA ARG A 48 9.56 16.92 -4.89
C ARG A 48 9.93 16.60 -3.46
N LEU A 49 9.26 15.61 -2.86
CA LEU A 49 9.47 15.24 -1.46
C LEU A 49 10.76 14.46 -1.24
N ALA A 50 11.19 13.68 -2.22
CA ALA A 50 12.39 12.83 -2.19
C ALA A 50 12.58 12.08 -0.85
N PRO A 51 11.61 11.26 -0.38
CA PRO A 51 11.74 10.54 0.87
C PRO A 51 12.71 9.37 0.74
N ASP A 52 13.29 8.94 1.88
CA ASP A 52 14.09 7.72 2.00
C ASP A 52 13.20 6.45 2.01
N ALA A 53 11.96 6.60 2.51
CA ALA A 53 10.97 5.53 2.56
C ALA A 53 9.56 6.05 2.29
N ILE A 54 8.76 5.21 1.62
CA ILE A 54 7.33 5.41 1.39
C ILE A 54 6.59 4.31 2.14
N VAL A 55 5.72 4.69 3.09
CA VAL A 55 4.86 3.75 3.82
C VAL A 55 3.43 3.94 3.31
N ASN A 56 2.92 2.95 2.58
CA ASN A 56 1.58 3.02 2.02
C ASN A 56 0.55 2.40 2.95
N CYS A 57 -0.19 3.26 3.67
CA CYS A 57 -1.35 2.91 4.49
C CYS A 57 -2.68 3.24 3.81
N ALA A 58 -2.66 3.77 2.57
CA ALA A 58 -3.86 4.07 1.82
C ALA A 58 -4.38 2.82 1.09
N ALA A 59 -5.68 2.55 1.22
CA ALA A 59 -6.36 1.46 0.54
C ALA A 59 -7.87 1.73 0.45
N ASP A 60 -8.55 1.05 -0.45
CA ASP A 60 -10.00 0.86 -0.41
C ASP A 60 -10.30 -0.44 0.34
N ASN A 61 -10.84 -0.31 1.56
CA ASN A 61 -11.14 -1.45 2.45
C ASN A 61 -12.61 -1.85 2.44
N ARG A 62 -13.40 -1.35 1.49
CA ARG A 62 -14.83 -1.65 1.37
C ARG A 62 -15.03 -3.00 0.69
N VAL A 63 -14.85 -4.09 1.43
CA VAL A 63 -14.82 -5.48 0.91
C VAL A 63 -16.06 -5.79 0.06
N ASP A 64 -17.27 -5.57 0.62
CA ASP A 64 -18.52 -5.88 -0.09
C ASP A 64 -18.75 -4.94 -1.29
N ALA A 65 -18.46 -3.64 -1.14
CA ALA A 65 -18.62 -2.67 -2.22
C ALA A 65 -17.64 -2.92 -3.38
N ALA A 66 -16.53 -3.59 -3.14
CA ALA A 66 -15.58 -3.94 -4.20
C ALA A 66 -16.19 -4.89 -5.25
N GLU A 67 -17.15 -5.73 -4.87
CA GLU A 67 -17.84 -6.60 -5.83
C GLU A 67 -18.71 -5.78 -6.80
N ASP A 68 -19.33 -4.70 -6.31
CA ASP A 68 -20.17 -3.81 -7.13
C ASP A 68 -19.35 -2.76 -7.89
N HIS A 69 -18.21 -2.35 -7.32
CA HIS A 69 -17.32 -1.30 -7.84
C HIS A 69 -15.87 -1.77 -7.99
N PRO A 70 -15.60 -2.80 -8.83
CA PRO A 70 -14.28 -3.44 -8.92
C PRO A 70 -13.16 -2.50 -9.36
N LEU A 71 -13.47 -1.50 -10.20
CA LEU A 71 -12.46 -0.56 -10.67
C LEU A 71 -11.94 0.35 -9.56
N ASP A 72 -12.78 0.74 -8.61
CA ASP A 72 -12.36 1.58 -7.47
C ASP A 72 -11.35 0.81 -6.62
N ALA A 73 -11.67 -0.45 -6.28
CA ALA A 73 -10.77 -1.32 -5.53
C ALA A 73 -9.45 -1.57 -6.28
N LEU A 74 -9.49 -1.86 -7.58
CA LEU A 74 -8.29 -2.06 -8.40
C LEU A 74 -7.44 -0.79 -8.50
N ASN A 75 -8.06 0.37 -8.69
CA ASN A 75 -7.35 1.64 -8.78
C ASN A 75 -6.62 1.95 -7.48
N ALA A 76 -7.29 1.83 -6.32
CA ALA A 76 -6.71 2.15 -5.03
C ALA A 76 -5.73 1.09 -4.51
N ASN A 77 -6.08 -0.21 -4.64
CA ASN A 77 -5.33 -1.29 -4.00
C ASN A 77 -4.25 -1.91 -4.90
N ALA A 78 -4.31 -1.71 -6.22
CA ALA A 78 -3.35 -2.28 -7.15
C ALA A 78 -2.60 -1.20 -7.95
N PHE A 79 -3.29 -0.43 -8.79
CA PHE A 79 -2.62 0.49 -9.71
C PHE A 79 -1.95 1.65 -8.98
N ALA A 80 -2.53 2.15 -7.89
CA ALA A 80 -1.87 3.13 -7.03
C ALA A 80 -0.59 2.56 -6.40
N VAL A 81 -0.59 1.30 -5.95
CA VAL A 81 0.62 0.66 -5.41
C VAL A 81 1.71 0.55 -6.49
N ARG A 82 1.33 0.23 -7.74
CA ARG A 82 2.28 0.26 -8.86
C ARG A 82 2.91 1.64 -9.06
N ALA A 83 2.11 2.71 -8.96
CA ALA A 83 2.63 4.08 -9.08
C ALA A 83 3.62 4.41 -7.94
N LEU A 84 3.29 4.02 -6.69
CA LEU A 84 4.16 4.18 -5.53
C LEU A 84 5.46 3.36 -5.67
N ALA A 85 5.38 2.11 -6.14
CA ALA A 85 6.55 1.26 -6.40
C ALA A 85 7.49 1.88 -7.44
N ARG A 86 6.94 2.44 -8.52
CA ARG A 86 7.71 3.18 -9.53
C ARG A 86 8.35 4.45 -8.98
N ALA A 87 7.64 5.19 -8.11
CA ALA A 87 8.20 6.36 -7.45
C ALA A 87 9.36 5.97 -6.52
N ALA A 88 9.17 4.94 -5.68
CA ALA A 88 10.20 4.41 -4.80
C ALA A 88 11.44 3.95 -5.58
N THR A 89 11.24 3.21 -6.68
CA THR A 89 12.34 2.75 -7.55
C THR A 89 13.15 3.92 -8.12
N ARG A 90 12.47 4.97 -8.62
CA ARG A 90 13.14 6.15 -9.18
C ARG A 90 13.98 6.92 -8.16
N LEU A 91 13.55 6.91 -6.90
CA LEU A 91 14.23 7.61 -5.79
C LEU A 91 15.27 6.75 -5.09
N GLY A 92 15.32 5.43 -5.37
CA GLY A 92 16.06 4.48 -4.55
C GLY A 92 15.52 4.36 -3.12
N ALA A 93 14.25 4.75 -2.91
CA ALA A 93 13.59 4.70 -1.62
C ALA A 93 13.08 3.28 -1.29
N THR A 94 12.86 3.00 -0.01
CA THR A 94 12.21 1.78 0.43
C THR A 94 10.68 1.95 0.36
N LEU A 95 9.97 0.97 -0.22
CA LEU A 95 8.51 0.88 -0.16
C LEU A 95 8.09 -0.10 0.94
N VAL A 96 7.22 0.32 1.83
CA VAL A 96 6.49 -0.55 2.77
C VAL A 96 5.02 -0.49 2.39
N HIS A 97 4.45 -1.66 2.04
CA HIS A 97 3.04 -1.78 1.66
C HIS A 97 2.31 -2.75 2.58
N TYR A 98 1.10 -2.40 2.99
CA TYR A 98 0.24 -3.27 3.77
C TYR A 98 -0.71 -4.04 2.85
N GLY A 99 -0.45 -5.34 2.72
CA GLY A 99 -1.31 -6.32 2.10
C GLY A 99 -2.44 -6.77 3.04
N SER A 100 -3.05 -7.92 2.75
CA SER A 100 -4.14 -8.50 3.55
C SER A 100 -4.04 -10.01 3.58
N ASP A 101 -4.47 -10.63 4.66
CA ASP A 101 -4.68 -12.06 4.79
C ASP A 101 -5.81 -12.59 3.88
N PHE A 102 -6.74 -11.72 3.44
CA PHE A 102 -7.77 -12.04 2.45
C PHE A 102 -7.21 -12.56 1.11
N VAL A 103 -5.90 -12.40 0.86
CA VAL A 103 -5.26 -13.02 -0.31
C VAL A 103 -5.28 -14.55 -0.25
N PHE A 104 -5.55 -15.14 0.90
CA PHE A 104 -5.73 -16.57 1.11
C PHE A 104 -7.20 -16.95 1.20
N ASP A 105 -7.53 -18.24 0.97
CA ASP A 105 -8.90 -18.73 0.95
C ASP A 105 -9.46 -19.13 2.34
N GLY A 106 -8.67 -19.01 3.39
CA GLY A 106 -9.09 -19.34 4.76
C GLY A 106 -9.30 -20.83 5.04
N LYS A 107 -8.90 -21.74 4.12
CA LYS A 107 -9.16 -23.18 4.27
C LYS A 107 -8.07 -23.95 5.01
N ALA A 108 -6.90 -23.33 5.21
CA ALA A 108 -5.82 -23.97 5.95
C ALA A 108 -6.21 -24.16 7.42
N ARG A 109 -5.73 -25.27 8.02
CA ARG A 109 -5.90 -25.58 9.45
C ARG A 109 -4.71 -25.14 10.29
N THR A 110 -3.69 -24.59 9.65
CA THR A 110 -2.47 -24.04 10.24
C THR A 110 -2.32 -22.60 9.76
N PRO A 111 -1.60 -21.73 10.48
CA PRO A 111 -1.31 -20.38 10.01
C PRO A 111 -0.65 -20.41 8.63
N TYR A 112 -1.06 -19.48 7.76
CA TYR A 112 -0.43 -19.27 6.45
C TYR A 112 0.98 -18.70 6.61
N ARG A 113 1.84 -19.04 5.64
CA ARG A 113 3.21 -18.55 5.52
C ARG A 113 3.35 -17.67 4.27
N GLU A 114 4.45 -16.97 4.18
CA GLU A 114 4.74 -16.04 3.09
C GLU A 114 4.81 -16.75 1.73
N GLU A 115 5.30 -17.99 1.69
CA GLU A 115 5.42 -18.80 0.48
C GLU A 115 4.14 -19.56 0.10
N ASP A 116 3.11 -19.56 0.95
CA ASP A 116 1.88 -20.26 0.66
C ASP A 116 1.17 -19.62 -0.55
N ARG A 117 0.57 -20.48 -1.36
CA ARG A 117 -0.11 -20.03 -2.58
C ARG A 117 -1.34 -19.20 -2.22
N ALA A 118 -1.35 -17.95 -2.69
CA ALA A 118 -2.51 -17.11 -2.59
C ALA A 118 -3.69 -17.66 -3.43
N ASN A 119 -4.90 -17.54 -2.90
CA ASN A 119 -6.15 -17.95 -3.53
C ASN A 119 -7.29 -16.98 -3.14
N PRO A 120 -7.26 -15.73 -3.64
CA PRO A 120 -8.26 -14.71 -3.29
C PRO A 120 -9.64 -15.13 -3.76
N LEU A 121 -10.66 -14.93 -2.93
CA LEU A 121 -12.04 -15.37 -3.22
C LEU A 121 -12.97 -14.22 -3.68
N GLY A 122 -12.51 -12.97 -3.68
CA GLY A 122 -13.32 -11.82 -4.09
C GLY A 122 -12.48 -10.71 -4.70
N VAL A 123 -13.17 -9.68 -5.20
CA VAL A 123 -12.53 -8.54 -5.89
C VAL A 123 -11.58 -7.79 -4.97
N TYR A 124 -11.99 -7.50 -3.73
CA TYR A 124 -11.10 -6.87 -2.76
C TYR A 124 -9.80 -7.66 -2.59
N ALA A 125 -9.92 -8.95 -2.30
CA ALA A 125 -8.78 -9.85 -2.12
C ALA A 125 -7.86 -9.91 -3.34
N ALA A 126 -8.45 -10.00 -4.55
CA ALA A 126 -7.71 -9.98 -5.81
C ALA A 126 -7.00 -8.64 -6.03
N SER A 127 -7.65 -7.52 -5.72
CA SER A 127 -7.06 -6.19 -5.83
C SER A 127 -5.86 -6.01 -4.89
N LYS A 128 -5.96 -6.51 -3.66
CA LYS A 128 -4.87 -6.48 -2.68
C LYS A 128 -3.69 -7.37 -3.12
N LEU A 129 -3.97 -8.58 -3.61
CA LEU A 129 -2.92 -9.48 -4.12
C LEU A 129 -2.18 -8.87 -5.31
N LEU A 130 -2.90 -8.24 -6.23
CA LEU A 130 -2.26 -7.55 -7.37
C LEU A 130 -1.40 -6.36 -6.89
N GLY A 131 -1.85 -5.66 -5.84
CA GLY A 131 -1.07 -4.62 -5.17
C GLY A 131 0.22 -5.17 -4.53
N ASP A 132 0.14 -6.32 -3.85
CA ASP A 132 1.32 -7.00 -3.30
C ASP A 132 2.37 -7.27 -4.40
N TRP A 133 1.94 -7.80 -5.55
CA TRP A 133 2.84 -8.08 -6.66
C TRP A 133 3.47 -6.81 -7.24
N PHE A 134 2.68 -5.76 -7.45
CA PHE A 134 3.22 -4.47 -7.90
C PHE A 134 4.15 -3.81 -6.88
N GLY A 135 3.86 -3.96 -5.58
CA GLY A 135 4.74 -3.47 -4.52
C GLY A 135 6.11 -4.14 -4.54
N LEU A 136 6.12 -5.46 -4.75
CA LEU A 136 7.34 -6.27 -4.81
C LEU A 136 8.19 -6.04 -6.07
N ASP A 137 7.67 -5.37 -7.11
CA ASP A 137 8.47 -4.94 -8.26
C ASP A 137 9.52 -3.86 -7.89
N ALA A 138 9.33 -3.14 -6.78
CA ALA A 138 10.34 -2.19 -6.32
C ALA A 138 11.55 -2.95 -5.72
N PRO A 139 12.79 -2.57 -6.07
CA PRO A 139 14.00 -3.28 -5.61
C PRO A 139 14.19 -3.32 -4.10
N ARG A 140 13.58 -2.37 -3.38
CA ARG A 140 13.57 -2.27 -1.93
C ARG A 140 12.13 -2.19 -1.45
N ALA A 141 11.47 -3.34 -1.30
CA ALA A 141 10.09 -3.39 -0.87
C ALA A 141 9.86 -4.40 0.26
N TYR A 142 8.92 -4.04 1.13
CA TYR A 142 8.33 -4.94 2.12
C TYR A 142 6.82 -4.91 1.93
N VAL A 143 6.22 -6.10 1.82
CA VAL A 143 4.77 -6.29 1.81
C VAL A 143 4.39 -7.00 3.11
N LEU A 144 3.62 -6.33 3.94
CA LEU A 144 3.17 -6.82 5.25
C LEU A 144 1.69 -7.19 5.13
N ARG A 145 1.38 -8.49 5.06
CA ARG A 145 0.00 -8.97 5.07
C ARG A 145 -0.52 -8.94 6.49
N VAL A 146 -1.56 -8.19 6.70
CA VAL A 146 -2.20 -7.98 8.00
C VAL A 146 -3.67 -8.39 7.94
N GLU A 147 -4.25 -8.66 9.12
CA GLU A 147 -5.65 -8.97 9.33
C GLU A 147 -6.54 -7.70 9.30
#